data_e7fce53a4e2f7a4bf85c24ec2efb5b48
#
_entry.id   e7fce53a4e2f7a4bf85c24ec2efb5b48
#
_cell.length_a   1.000
_cell.length_b   1.000
_cell.length_c   1.000
_cell.angle_alpha   90.00
_cell.angle_beta   90.00
_cell.angle_gamma   90.00
#
_symmetry.space_group_name_H-M   'P 1'
#
loop_
_entity.id
_entity.type
_entity.pdbx_description
1 polymer ?
#
loop_
_entity_poly.entity_id
_entity_poly.type
_entity_poly.pdbx_seq_one_letter_code
_entity_poly.pdbx_strand_id
1 'polypeptide(L)'
;MDNKNVFVAIALSMSVLLFWGAFFETPKNQIEQKANNQIQEKKENSISPSANQAPSINQLTVEKKISRDESINKSDRIRIENENIIGSISLEGGLIDDISFKNHKQKVEGSKNIEFLNPAQTENGFYAESGWASIGNKIKVPTKNSKWKIEGNKVLTDKSPVILKWNNNEGVIFKKKIELDEKYLFKISQEIQNNSSQSVELYPYAQITRNKVPDDIQNFYISHEGFIGVFDDELKEDDYDDIEDNKIVRETNEGWLGITDKYWMTVLVPETGKNFKSTYQYNDSFKANYIINEPVKVNANSSGVNSLRSVSYTHLTLPTKRIV
;
A
#
# COMPACT_ATOMS: atom_id res chain seq x y z
N MET A 1 36.92 -16.08 48.65
CA MET A 1 37.00 -15.83 47.22
C MET A 1 37.51 -14.42 47.02
N ASP A 2 38.63 -14.28 46.32
CA ASP A 2 39.33 -12.98 46.22
C ASP A 2 38.54 -12.02 45.34
N ASN A 3 37.89 -11.04 45.96
CA ASN A 3 37.14 -9.97 45.25
C ASN A 3 37.99 -9.22 44.22
N LYS A 4 39.34 -9.27 44.32
CA LYS A 4 40.26 -8.66 43.36
C LYS A 4 40.12 -9.24 41.94
N ASN A 5 39.91 -10.54 41.82
CA ASN A 5 39.82 -11.19 40.51
C ASN A 5 38.47 -10.84 39.81
N VAL A 6 37.41 -10.58 40.58
CA VAL A 6 36.13 -10.13 40.06
C VAL A 6 36.24 -8.70 39.54
N PHE A 7 36.90 -7.80 40.28
CA PHE A 7 37.11 -6.42 39.81
C PHE A 7 37.99 -6.35 38.55
N VAL A 8 39.02 -7.20 38.47
CA VAL A 8 39.86 -7.28 37.27
C VAL A 8 39.08 -7.81 36.06
N ALA A 9 38.21 -8.79 36.23
CA ALA A 9 37.36 -9.32 35.17
C ALA A 9 36.35 -8.28 34.66
N ILE A 10 35.71 -7.51 35.55
CA ILE A 10 34.81 -6.42 35.21
C ILE A 10 35.53 -5.29 34.45
N ALA A 11 36.72 -4.91 34.92
CA ALA A 11 37.53 -3.87 34.28
C ALA A 11 38.00 -4.30 32.87
N LEU A 12 38.37 -5.55 32.68
CA LEU A 12 38.69 -6.09 31.36
C LEU A 12 37.49 -6.14 30.42
N SER A 13 36.31 -6.56 30.89
CA SER A 13 35.08 -6.56 30.11
C SER A 13 34.72 -5.15 29.66
N MET A 14 34.73 -4.17 30.57
CA MET A 14 34.48 -2.77 30.23
C MET A 14 35.49 -2.21 29.22
N SER A 15 36.76 -2.57 29.37
CA SER A 15 37.83 -2.13 28.44
C SER A 15 37.61 -2.66 27.03
N VAL A 16 37.12 -3.91 26.87
CA VAL A 16 36.79 -4.50 25.57
C VAL A 16 35.57 -3.80 24.94
N LEU A 17 34.54 -3.48 25.73
CA LEU A 17 33.36 -2.77 25.23
C LEU A 17 33.67 -1.32 24.81
N LEU A 18 34.51 -0.61 25.59
CA LEU A 18 34.93 0.74 25.25
C LEU A 18 35.87 0.76 24.01
N PHE A 19 36.74 -0.25 23.89
CA PHE A 19 37.60 -0.39 22.72
C PHE A 19 36.76 -0.71 21.46
N TRP A 20 35.73 -1.59 21.57
CA TRP A 20 34.81 -1.89 20.49
C TRP A 20 34.05 -0.65 20.05
N GLY A 21 33.43 0.10 20.98
CA GLY A 21 32.72 1.34 20.69
C GLY A 21 33.60 2.42 20.05
N ALA A 22 34.86 2.52 20.46
CA ALA A 22 35.76 3.54 19.91
C ALA A 22 36.33 3.21 18.51
N PHE A 23 36.48 1.93 18.17
CA PHE A 23 37.17 1.51 16.94
C PHE A 23 36.21 0.88 15.88
N PHE A 24 35.06 0.37 16.30
CA PHE A 24 34.13 -0.35 15.40
C PHE A 24 32.78 0.33 15.24
N GLU A 25 32.36 1.25 16.14
CA GLU A 25 31.21 2.08 15.93
C GLU A 25 31.60 3.32 15.11
N THR A 26 31.21 3.35 13.85
CA THR A 26 31.26 4.56 13.03
C THR A 26 30.23 5.55 13.53
N PRO A 27 30.60 6.83 13.81
CA PRO A 27 29.62 7.83 14.26
C PRO A 27 28.55 8.05 13.19
N LYS A 28 27.29 7.80 13.53
CA LYS A 28 26.10 7.93 12.66
C LYS A 28 26.00 9.29 11.94
N ASN A 29 26.66 10.32 12.42
CA ASN A 29 26.54 11.70 11.89
C ASN A 29 27.31 12.00 10.61
N GLN A 30 28.16 11.09 10.08
CA GLN A 30 28.89 11.34 8.83
C GLN A 30 28.21 10.73 7.58
N ILE A 31 27.27 9.81 7.75
CA ILE A 31 26.58 9.19 6.63
C ILE A 31 25.47 10.11 6.11
N GLU A 32 24.79 10.87 6.99
CA GLU A 32 23.73 11.80 6.59
C GLU A 32 24.24 13.01 5.80
N GLN A 33 25.45 13.52 6.10
CA GLN A 33 25.99 14.66 5.35
C GLN A 33 26.51 14.28 3.95
N LYS A 34 26.96 13.04 3.71
CA LYS A 34 27.36 12.61 2.36
C LYS A 34 26.20 12.28 1.47
N ALA A 35 25.09 11.77 2.02
CA ALA A 35 23.87 11.51 1.26
C ALA A 35 23.19 12.82 0.81
N ASN A 36 23.15 13.85 1.66
CA ASN A 36 22.56 15.14 1.32
C ASN A 36 23.35 15.95 0.29
N ASN A 37 24.68 15.83 0.24
CA ASN A 37 25.49 16.55 -0.74
C ASN A 37 25.48 15.92 -2.15
N GLN A 38 25.16 14.63 -2.29
CA GLN A 38 25.01 14.00 -3.60
C GLN A 38 23.61 14.23 -4.24
N ILE A 39 22.62 14.63 -3.44
CA ILE A 39 21.26 14.92 -3.91
C ILE A 39 21.15 16.35 -4.50
N GLN A 40 22.06 17.27 -4.16
CA GLN A 40 22.00 18.65 -4.64
C GLN A 40 22.63 18.88 -6.04
N GLU A 41 23.48 17.99 -6.55
CA GLU A 41 24.14 18.19 -7.86
C GLU A 41 23.44 17.49 -9.05
N LYS A 42 22.31 16.81 -8.84
CA LYS A 42 21.53 16.17 -9.93
C LYS A 42 20.13 16.75 -10.08
N LYS A 43 19.99 18.06 -9.96
CA LYS A 43 18.76 18.78 -10.30
C LYS A 43 18.91 19.49 -11.64
N GLU A 44 19.00 18.74 -12.73
CA GLU A 44 18.62 19.23 -14.05
C GLU A 44 17.87 18.15 -14.82
N ASN A 45 16.57 18.47 -15.05
CA ASN A 45 15.71 17.97 -16.12
C ASN A 45 15.42 16.46 -16.22
N SER A 46 14.82 15.87 -15.19
CA SER A 46 13.87 14.79 -15.43
C SER A 46 12.64 15.00 -14.55
N ILE A 47 11.49 15.27 -15.18
CA ILE A 47 10.19 15.30 -14.53
C ILE A 47 9.82 13.83 -14.24
N SER A 48 10.39 13.26 -13.17
CA SER A 48 9.98 11.95 -12.67
C SER A 48 8.69 12.11 -11.85
N PRO A 49 7.68 11.27 -12.07
CA PRO A 49 6.47 11.32 -11.26
C PRO A 49 6.82 11.09 -9.79
N SER A 50 6.36 11.98 -8.92
CA SER A 50 6.49 11.81 -7.48
C SER A 50 5.27 11.07 -6.93
N ALA A 51 5.46 10.20 -5.95
CA ALA A 51 4.35 9.56 -5.24
C ALA A 51 3.36 10.59 -4.62
N ASN A 52 3.80 11.84 -4.44
CA ASN A 52 2.93 12.96 -4.06
C ASN A 52 1.97 13.40 -5.18
N GLN A 53 2.10 12.89 -6.40
CA GLN A 53 1.21 13.16 -7.53
C GLN A 53 0.12 12.10 -7.71
N ALA A 54 0.19 10.97 -7.00
CA ALA A 54 -1.00 10.17 -6.74
C ALA A 54 -2.02 11.12 -6.09
N PRO A 55 -3.33 11.08 -6.45
CA PRO A 55 -4.33 11.97 -5.88
C PRO A 55 -4.33 11.80 -4.36
N SER A 56 -3.48 12.57 -3.66
CA SER A 56 -3.38 12.49 -2.22
C SER A 56 -4.63 13.08 -1.62
N ILE A 57 -5.12 12.41 -0.62
CA ILE A 57 -6.18 12.88 0.28
C ILE A 57 -5.59 14.03 1.14
N ASN A 58 -5.25 15.16 0.52
CA ASN A 58 -4.82 16.36 1.22
C ASN A 58 -6.00 17.32 1.36
N GLN A 59 -6.98 16.92 2.13
CA GLN A 59 -7.90 17.80 2.88
C GLN A 59 -8.84 16.91 3.69
N LEU A 60 -8.37 16.48 4.84
CA LEU A 60 -9.27 16.07 5.89
C LEU A 60 -9.78 17.36 6.57
N THR A 61 -10.96 17.84 6.17
CA THR A 61 -11.89 18.26 7.21
C THR A 61 -11.94 17.11 8.20
N VAL A 62 -11.82 17.37 9.50
CA VAL A 62 -11.97 16.35 10.55
C VAL A 62 -13.36 15.74 10.41
N GLU A 63 -13.51 14.79 9.49
CA GLU A 63 -14.76 14.07 9.32
C GLU A 63 -14.94 13.21 10.57
N LYS A 64 -16.06 13.36 11.22
CA LYS A 64 -16.43 12.56 12.39
C LYS A 64 -16.30 11.09 12.02
N LYS A 65 -15.44 10.37 12.74
CA LYS A 65 -15.31 8.92 12.54
C LYS A 65 -16.64 8.24 12.84
N ILE A 66 -17.06 7.35 11.96
CA ILE A 66 -18.33 6.63 12.02
C ILE A 66 -18.09 5.13 12.19
N SER A 67 -19.13 4.39 12.57
CA SER A 67 -19.03 2.93 12.66
C SER A 67 -18.87 2.29 11.27
N ARG A 68 -18.35 1.05 11.23
CA ARG A 68 -18.21 0.29 9.98
C ARG A 68 -19.54 0.12 9.27
N ASP A 69 -20.57 -0.28 9.99
CA ASP A 69 -21.91 -0.50 9.42
C ASP A 69 -22.51 0.79 8.86
N GLU A 70 -22.36 1.92 9.56
CA GLU A 70 -22.78 3.22 9.08
C GLU A 70 -22.01 3.60 7.79
N SER A 71 -20.72 3.37 7.73
CA SER A 71 -19.88 3.67 6.56
C SER A 71 -20.26 2.81 5.36
N ILE A 72 -20.50 1.50 5.57
CA ILE A 72 -20.90 0.57 4.51
C ILE A 72 -22.26 0.99 3.91
N ASN A 73 -23.20 1.43 4.74
CA ASN A 73 -24.53 1.84 4.31
C ASN A 73 -24.59 3.23 3.64
N LYS A 74 -23.49 4.01 3.70
CA LYS A 74 -23.44 5.40 3.23
C LYS A 74 -23.27 5.53 1.70
N SER A 75 -22.73 4.51 1.04
CA SER A 75 -22.45 4.52 -0.40
C SER A 75 -22.93 3.25 -1.09
N ASP A 76 -23.21 3.34 -2.40
CA ASP A 76 -23.48 2.16 -3.22
C ASP A 76 -22.23 1.26 -3.26
N ARG A 77 -22.43 -0.07 -3.19
CA ARG A 77 -21.35 -1.04 -3.08
C ARG A 77 -21.58 -2.26 -3.96
N ILE A 78 -20.49 -2.93 -4.33
CA ILE A 78 -20.49 -4.25 -4.97
C ILE A 78 -20.16 -5.29 -3.90
N ARG A 79 -21.01 -6.29 -3.74
CA ARG A 79 -20.74 -7.42 -2.85
C ARG A 79 -19.55 -8.25 -3.35
N ILE A 80 -18.70 -8.66 -2.43
CA ILE A 80 -17.61 -9.62 -2.63
C ILE A 80 -17.95 -10.90 -1.88
N GLU A 81 -17.81 -12.05 -2.52
CA GLU A 81 -17.97 -13.33 -1.83
C GLU A 81 -17.27 -14.48 -2.58
N ASN A 82 -16.48 -15.25 -1.83
CA ASN A 82 -16.01 -16.58 -2.18
C ASN A 82 -16.07 -17.51 -0.95
N GLU A 83 -15.42 -18.66 -0.95
CA GLU A 83 -15.42 -19.59 0.19
C GLU A 83 -14.71 -19.01 1.43
N ASN A 84 -13.75 -18.10 1.26
CA ASN A 84 -12.85 -17.62 2.30
C ASN A 84 -13.18 -16.23 2.82
N ILE A 85 -13.71 -15.36 1.97
CA ILE A 85 -13.99 -13.96 2.31
C ILE A 85 -15.42 -13.55 1.96
N ILE A 86 -15.88 -12.54 2.69
CA ILE A 86 -17.09 -11.78 2.42
C ILE A 86 -16.79 -10.31 2.63
N GLY A 87 -17.41 -9.44 1.84
CA GLY A 87 -17.22 -8.00 1.96
C GLY A 87 -17.84 -7.22 0.83
N SER A 88 -17.31 -6.04 0.56
CA SER A 88 -17.78 -5.19 -0.52
C SER A 88 -16.75 -4.17 -1.01
N ILE A 89 -16.95 -3.68 -2.23
CA ILE A 89 -16.20 -2.61 -2.88
C ILE A 89 -17.06 -1.36 -2.86
N SER A 90 -16.55 -0.24 -2.38
CA SER A 90 -17.21 1.05 -2.48
C SER A 90 -17.24 1.54 -3.92
N LEU A 91 -18.40 1.98 -4.42
CA LEU A 91 -18.50 2.67 -5.71
C LEU A 91 -18.03 4.14 -5.62
N GLU A 92 -17.92 4.70 -4.45
CA GLU A 92 -17.22 5.96 -4.22
C GLU A 92 -15.75 5.70 -4.07
N GLY A 93 -14.92 6.25 -4.95
CA GLY A 93 -13.50 6.00 -5.05
C GLY A 93 -13.09 4.66 -5.69
N GLY A 94 -13.98 3.68 -5.79
CA GLY A 94 -13.67 2.33 -6.26
C GLY A 94 -12.72 1.60 -5.32
N LEU A 95 -12.95 1.73 -3.99
CA LEU A 95 -12.08 1.24 -2.92
C LEU A 95 -12.42 -0.21 -2.55
N ILE A 96 -11.40 -1.03 -2.30
CA ILE A 96 -11.51 -2.32 -1.62
C ILE A 96 -11.29 -2.04 -0.14
N ASP A 97 -12.36 -1.83 0.62
CA ASP A 97 -12.32 -1.28 1.96
C ASP A 97 -13.22 -2.03 2.97
N ASP A 98 -13.76 -3.17 2.58
CA ASP A 98 -14.65 -3.96 3.43
C ASP A 98 -14.44 -5.44 3.11
N ILE A 99 -13.58 -6.11 3.89
CA ILE A 99 -13.28 -7.54 3.79
C ILE A 99 -13.32 -8.16 5.17
N SER A 100 -14.07 -9.24 5.32
CA SER A 100 -14.06 -10.11 6.49
C SER A 100 -13.74 -11.54 6.10
N PHE A 101 -12.97 -12.23 6.96
CA PHE A 101 -12.64 -13.64 6.76
C PHE A 101 -13.75 -14.54 7.30
N LYS A 102 -14.26 -15.45 6.47
CA LYS A 102 -15.33 -16.39 6.87
C LYS A 102 -14.86 -17.43 7.88
N ASN A 103 -13.63 -17.88 7.71
CA ASN A 103 -13.08 -19.05 8.43
C ASN A 103 -12.20 -18.66 9.64
N HIS A 104 -12.12 -17.36 9.97
CA HIS A 104 -11.29 -16.87 11.07
C HIS A 104 -12.10 -15.97 12.00
N LYS A 105 -12.01 -16.25 13.31
CA LYS A 105 -12.74 -15.54 14.35
C LYS A 105 -11.82 -14.61 15.13
N GLN A 106 -12.37 -13.52 15.64
CA GLN A 106 -11.63 -12.57 16.49
C GLN A 106 -11.17 -13.17 17.81
N LYS A 107 -11.93 -14.15 18.33
CA LYS A 107 -11.63 -14.88 19.57
C LYS A 107 -11.93 -16.36 19.38
N VAL A 108 -11.19 -17.22 20.09
CA VAL A 108 -11.33 -18.68 20.00
C VAL A 108 -12.79 -19.13 20.25
N GLU A 109 -13.48 -18.51 21.20
CA GLU A 109 -14.88 -18.78 21.53
C GLU A 109 -15.85 -17.71 21.01
N GLY A 110 -15.44 -16.92 20.00
CA GLY A 110 -16.22 -15.81 19.48
C GLY A 110 -17.08 -16.17 18.26
N SER A 111 -18.18 -15.46 18.09
CA SER A 111 -19.04 -15.57 16.90
C SER A 111 -18.63 -14.60 15.77
N LYS A 112 -17.93 -13.50 16.10
CA LYS A 112 -17.57 -12.46 15.15
C LYS A 112 -16.37 -12.83 14.30
N ASN A 113 -16.49 -12.69 12.98
CA ASN A 113 -15.39 -12.88 12.04
C ASN A 113 -14.35 -11.77 12.19
N ILE A 114 -13.12 -12.05 11.75
CA ILE A 114 -12.09 -11.00 11.64
C ILE A 114 -12.50 -10.05 10.53
N GLU A 115 -12.67 -8.78 10.87
CA GLU A 115 -12.84 -7.67 9.95
C GLU A 115 -11.44 -7.18 9.55
N PHE A 116 -11.03 -7.56 8.35
CA PHE A 116 -9.65 -7.33 7.91
C PHE A 116 -9.48 -5.95 7.26
N LEU A 117 -10.27 -5.64 6.22
CA LEU A 117 -10.31 -4.29 5.65
C LEU A 117 -11.53 -3.54 6.19
N ASN A 118 -11.30 -2.27 6.48
CA ASN A 118 -12.31 -1.38 7.06
C ASN A 118 -12.38 -0.06 6.29
N PRO A 119 -13.60 0.51 6.10
CA PRO A 119 -13.81 1.73 5.37
C PRO A 119 -12.99 2.93 5.88
N ALA A 120 -12.59 3.80 4.95
CA ALA A 120 -11.76 4.96 5.23
C ALA A 120 -12.30 5.91 6.31
N GLN A 121 -13.64 6.02 6.44
CA GLN A 121 -14.29 6.88 7.42
C GLN A 121 -14.33 6.30 8.83
N THR A 122 -13.92 5.05 9.03
CA THR A 122 -13.87 4.43 10.36
C THR A 122 -12.58 4.80 11.09
N GLU A 123 -12.58 4.68 12.41
CA GLU A 123 -11.37 4.89 13.21
C GLU A 123 -10.24 3.93 12.79
N ASN A 124 -10.57 2.66 12.61
CA ASN A 124 -9.65 1.60 12.18
C ASN A 124 -9.66 1.41 10.66
N GLY A 125 -9.84 2.49 9.87
CA GLY A 125 -9.83 2.41 8.42
C GLY A 125 -8.57 1.75 7.91
N PHE A 126 -8.74 0.68 7.10
CA PHE A 126 -7.66 -0.05 6.46
C PHE A 126 -8.16 -0.53 5.10
N TYR A 127 -7.63 0.02 4.03
CA TYR A 127 -8.18 -0.17 2.70
C TYR A 127 -7.14 -0.04 1.60
N ALA A 128 -7.47 -0.58 0.43
CA ALA A 128 -6.64 -0.50 -0.77
C ALA A 128 -7.35 0.26 -1.89
N GLU A 129 -6.57 1.07 -2.60
CA GLU A 129 -7.00 1.77 -3.80
C GLU A 129 -5.99 1.62 -4.93
N SER A 130 -6.45 1.81 -6.16
CA SER A 130 -5.60 1.88 -7.33
C SER A 130 -6.19 2.89 -8.32
N GLY A 131 -5.35 3.46 -9.16
CA GLY A 131 -5.81 4.49 -10.07
C GLY A 131 -4.73 5.01 -11.00
N TRP A 132 -4.96 6.23 -11.49
CA TRP A 132 -4.11 6.92 -12.43
C TRP A 132 -3.75 8.30 -11.91
N ALA A 133 -2.48 8.66 -12.00
CA ALA A 133 -2.00 9.99 -11.70
C ALA A 133 -1.74 10.77 -13.00
N SER A 134 -2.11 12.06 -12.99
CA SER A 134 -1.88 13.00 -14.12
C SER A 134 -0.88 14.06 -13.68
N ILE A 135 0.28 14.10 -14.33
CA ILE A 135 1.27 15.15 -14.04
C ILE A 135 0.75 16.51 -14.52
N GLY A 136 0.80 17.48 -13.60
CA GLY A 136 0.33 18.84 -13.88
C GLY A 136 -1.18 18.96 -14.05
N ASN A 137 -1.96 17.97 -13.60
CA ASN A 137 -3.44 17.93 -13.65
C ASN A 137 -4.01 18.19 -15.06
N LYS A 138 -3.27 17.81 -16.10
CA LYS A 138 -3.68 18.01 -17.50
C LYS A 138 -4.91 17.21 -17.89
N ILE A 139 -5.12 16.08 -17.22
CA ILE A 139 -6.26 15.17 -17.44
C ILE A 139 -6.97 14.96 -16.13
N LYS A 140 -8.29 15.13 -16.12
CA LYS A 140 -9.11 14.80 -14.97
C LYS A 140 -9.20 13.29 -14.82
N VAL A 141 -8.68 12.79 -13.71
CA VAL A 141 -8.65 11.37 -13.35
C VAL A 141 -9.62 11.06 -12.21
N PRO A 142 -10.04 9.80 -12.02
CA PRO A 142 -10.84 9.42 -10.86
C PRO A 142 -10.12 9.75 -9.55
N THR A 143 -10.88 10.18 -8.56
CA THR A 143 -10.43 10.50 -7.19
C THR A 143 -11.23 9.67 -6.19
N LYS A 144 -10.90 9.77 -4.90
CA LYS A 144 -11.64 9.14 -3.80
C LYS A 144 -13.14 9.49 -3.76
N ASN A 145 -13.53 10.64 -4.31
CA ASN A 145 -14.91 11.11 -4.34
C ASN A 145 -15.61 10.78 -5.68
N SER A 146 -14.91 10.13 -6.60
CA SER A 146 -15.48 9.77 -7.90
C SER A 146 -16.47 8.62 -7.75
N LYS A 147 -17.69 8.82 -8.25
CA LYS A 147 -18.73 7.78 -8.24
C LYS A 147 -18.59 6.91 -9.48
N TRP A 148 -18.18 5.67 -9.28
CA TRP A 148 -18.06 4.67 -10.31
C TRP A 148 -19.42 4.04 -10.63
N LYS A 149 -19.59 3.61 -11.87
CA LYS A 149 -20.75 2.85 -12.33
C LYS A 149 -20.36 1.41 -12.59
N ILE A 150 -21.24 0.48 -12.30
CA ILE A 150 -21.04 -0.95 -12.56
C ILE A 150 -21.36 -1.21 -14.04
N GLU A 151 -20.46 -1.93 -14.72
CA GLU A 151 -20.69 -2.49 -16.05
C GLU A 151 -20.66 -4.02 -15.95
N GLY A 152 -21.81 -4.68 -16.17
CA GLY A 152 -21.93 -6.14 -16.07
C GLY A 152 -22.33 -6.65 -14.68
N ASN A 153 -21.53 -7.58 -14.13
CA ASN A 153 -21.84 -8.28 -12.88
C ASN A 153 -21.87 -7.34 -11.67
N LYS A 154 -22.79 -7.60 -10.74
CA LYS A 154 -22.99 -6.82 -9.51
C LYS A 154 -22.42 -7.50 -8.25
N VAL A 155 -21.91 -8.71 -8.40
CA VAL A 155 -21.27 -9.48 -7.31
C VAL A 155 -19.94 -10.00 -7.82
N LEU A 156 -18.89 -9.75 -7.06
CA LEU A 156 -17.56 -10.27 -7.30
C LEU A 156 -17.41 -11.63 -6.61
N THR A 157 -17.15 -12.65 -7.41
CA THR A 157 -16.81 -14.00 -6.95
C THR A 157 -15.57 -14.51 -7.67
N ASP A 158 -15.07 -15.68 -7.28
CA ASP A 158 -13.97 -16.38 -7.97
C ASP A 158 -14.29 -16.70 -9.45
N LYS A 159 -15.58 -16.73 -9.84
CA LYS A 159 -16.05 -17.02 -11.21
C LYS A 159 -16.67 -15.82 -11.92
N SER A 160 -16.90 -14.73 -11.21
CA SER A 160 -17.65 -13.58 -11.70
C SER A 160 -16.89 -12.29 -11.44
N PRO A 161 -16.05 -11.82 -12.38
CA PRO A 161 -15.38 -10.53 -12.26
C PRO A 161 -16.39 -9.37 -12.34
N VAL A 162 -16.01 -8.23 -11.79
CA VAL A 162 -16.78 -6.99 -11.88
C VAL A 162 -16.00 -5.92 -12.63
N ILE A 163 -16.74 -5.03 -13.31
CA ILE A 163 -16.15 -3.91 -14.05
C ILE A 163 -16.77 -2.62 -13.53
N LEU A 164 -15.90 -1.71 -13.08
CA LEU A 164 -16.21 -0.34 -12.73
C LEU A 164 -15.87 0.58 -13.89
N LYS A 165 -16.71 1.55 -14.18
CA LYS A 165 -16.54 2.55 -15.25
C LYS A 165 -16.74 3.96 -14.71
N TRP A 166 -15.85 4.86 -15.08
CA TRP A 166 -15.97 6.28 -14.78
C TRP A 166 -15.60 7.12 -16.02
N ASN A 167 -16.33 8.19 -16.27
CA ASN A 167 -16.12 9.09 -17.40
C ASN A 167 -15.73 10.48 -16.86
N ASN A 168 -14.66 11.06 -17.36
CA ASN A 168 -14.23 12.40 -16.98
C ASN A 168 -15.03 13.53 -17.64
N ASN A 169 -15.92 13.19 -18.60
CA ASN A 169 -16.69 14.11 -19.42
C ASN A 169 -15.85 15.01 -20.35
N GLU A 170 -14.60 14.63 -20.56
CA GLU A 170 -13.62 15.30 -21.43
C GLU A 170 -13.08 14.34 -22.51
N GLY A 171 -13.86 13.28 -22.80
CA GLY A 171 -13.49 12.28 -23.80
C GLY A 171 -12.66 11.11 -23.28
N VAL A 172 -12.37 11.02 -21.97
CA VAL A 172 -11.63 9.89 -21.41
C VAL A 172 -12.50 9.06 -20.48
N ILE A 173 -12.52 7.76 -20.72
CA ILE A 173 -13.23 6.77 -19.91
C ILE A 173 -12.21 5.88 -19.21
N PHE A 174 -12.39 5.70 -17.91
CA PHE A 174 -11.60 4.82 -17.08
C PHE A 174 -12.41 3.59 -16.73
N LYS A 175 -11.83 2.41 -16.90
CA LYS A 175 -12.41 1.15 -16.45
C LYS A 175 -11.47 0.45 -15.48
N LYS A 176 -12.04 -0.23 -14.51
CA LYS A 176 -11.35 -1.07 -13.55
C LYS A 176 -12.03 -2.42 -13.51
N LYS A 177 -11.40 -3.45 -14.06
CA LYS A 177 -11.84 -4.84 -13.95
C LYS A 177 -11.20 -5.43 -12.70
N ILE A 178 -12.02 -6.01 -11.83
CA ILE A 178 -11.57 -6.65 -10.59
C ILE A 178 -11.97 -8.12 -10.68
N GLU A 179 -10.99 -8.99 -10.52
CA GLU A 179 -11.09 -10.44 -10.49
C GLU A 179 -10.64 -10.92 -9.10
N LEU A 180 -11.27 -11.95 -8.59
CA LEU A 180 -10.94 -12.58 -7.31
C LEU A 180 -10.63 -14.05 -7.58
N ASP A 181 -9.58 -14.59 -6.96
CA ASP A 181 -9.31 -16.02 -7.00
C ASP A 181 -10.15 -16.79 -5.95
N GLU A 182 -9.96 -18.10 -5.90
CA GLU A 182 -10.62 -18.98 -4.92
C GLU A 182 -10.19 -18.68 -3.46
N LYS A 183 -9.09 -17.93 -3.26
CA LYS A 183 -8.53 -17.62 -1.94
C LYS A 183 -8.69 -16.14 -1.59
N TYR A 184 -7.64 -15.35 -1.82
CA TYR A 184 -7.52 -13.99 -1.31
C TYR A 184 -6.87 -13.01 -2.30
N LEU A 185 -6.55 -13.45 -3.52
CA LEU A 185 -5.87 -12.65 -4.54
C LEU A 185 -6.88 -11.87 -5.38
N PHE A 186 -6.76 -10.57 -5.34
CA PHE A 186 -7.43 -9.65 -6.26
C PHE A 186 -6.49 -9.32 -7.42
N LYS A 187 -6.93 -9.54 -8.64
CA LYS A 187 -6.27 -9.04 -9.84
C LYS A 187 -7.07 -7.84 -10.35
N ILE A 188 -6.40 -6.71 -10.49
CA ILE A 188 -7.01 -5.45 -10.90
C ILE A 188 -6.39 -5.02 -12.23
N SER A 189 -7.20 -4.95 -13.28
CA SER A 189 -6.81 -4.42 -14.57
C SER A 189 -7.46 -3.05 -14.77
N GLN A 190 -6.67 -2.04 -15.03
CA GLN A 190 -7.10 -0.67 -15.24
C GLN A 190 -6.94 -0.30 -16.70
N GLU A 191 -8.03 0.11 -17.34
CA GLU A 191 -8.08 0.52 -18.75
C GLU A 191 -8.41 2.00 -18.86
N ILE A 192 -7.75 2.67 -19.80
CA ILE A 192 -8.06 4.02 -20.26
C ILE A 192 -8.57 3.89 -21.69
N GLN A 193 -9.76 4.40 -21.96
CA GLN A 193 -10.29 4.58 -23.30
C GLN A 193 -10.27 6.08 -23.62
N ASN A 194 -9.39 6.48 -24.53
CA ASN A 194 -9.25 7.86 -24.93
C ASN A 194 -10.02 8.14 -26.24
N ASN A 195 -11.19 8.70 -26.10
CA ASN A 195 -12.05 9.14 -27.22
C ASN A 195 -11.86 10.64 -27.54
N SER A 196 -10.85 11.29 -26.95
CA SER A 196 -10.52 12.68 -27.24
C SER A 196 -9.64 12.81 -28.50
N SER A 197 -9.44 14.03 -28.95
CA SER A 197 -8.60 14.33 -30.11
C SER A 197 -7.10 14.43 -29.78
N GLN A 198 -6.71 14.31 -28.50
CA GLN A 198 -5.32 14.44 -28.05
C GLN A 198 -4.85 13.15 -27.37
N SER A 199 -3.54 12.89 -27.40
CA SER A 199 -2.95 11.82 -26.63
C SER A 199 -2.95 12.16 -25.14
N VAL A 200 -3.15 11.15 -24.29
CA VAL A 200 -3.07 11.28 -22.84
C VAL A 200 -1.91 10.43 -22.29
N GLU A 201 -1.24 10.94 -21.26
CA GLU A 201 -0.16 10.25 -20.55
C GLU A 201 -0.50 10.21 -19.06
N LEU A 202 -0.66 9.00 -18.53
CA LEU A 202 -1.11 8.76 -17.15
C LEU A 202 -0.23 7.69 -16.49
N TYR A 203 0.04 7.88 -15.21
CA TYR A 203 0.90 7.01 -14.42
C TYR A 203 0.02 6.10 -13.55
N PRO A 204 0.14 4.77 -13.68
CA PRO A 204 -0.57 3.85 -12.80
C PRO A 204 0.00 3.92 -11.38
N TYR A 205 -0.88 3.89 -10.39
CA TYR A 205 -0.51 3.78 -8.97
C TYR A 205 -1.42 2.83 -8.23
N ALA A 206 -0.96 2.36 -7.09
CA ALA A 206 -1.82 1.77 -6.06
C ALA A 206 -1.32 2.14 -4.67
N GLN A 207 -2.21 2.09 -3.68
CA GLN A 207 -1.97 2.50 -2.31
C GLN A 207 -2.75 1.63 -1.34
N ILE A 208 -2.12 1.29 -0.22
CA ILE A 208 -2.76 0.82 0.99
C ILE A 208 -2.72 1.98 1.98
N THR A 209 -3.86 2.23 2.62
CA THR A 209 -3.96 3.25 3.66
C THR A 209 -4.47 2.61 4.95
N ARG A 210 -3.84 2.99 6.07
CA ARG A 210 -4.24 2.61 7.42
C ARG A 210 -4.36 3.84 8.30
N ASN A 211 -5.51 4.05 8.94
CA ASN A 211 -5.78 5.28 9.67
C ASN A 211 -4.99 5.40 10.97
N LYS A 212 -4.71 4.30 11.65
CA LYS A 212 -3.95 4.28 12.90
C LYS A 212 -3.18 2.97 13.08
N VAL A 213 -2.21 3.00 13.96
CA VAL A 213 -1.52 1.81 14.47
C VAL A 213 -2.54 0.85 15.12
N PRO A 214 -2.45 -0.47 14.92
CA PRO A 214 -3.32 -1.43 15.62
C PRO A 214 -3.22 -1.31 17.14
N ASP A 215 -4.36 -1.45 17.83
CA ASP A 215 -4.41 -1.33 19.30
C ASP A 215 -3.72 -2.50 20.02
N ASP A 216 -3.50 -3.62 19.34
CA ASP A 216 -2.95 -4.87 19.85
C ASP A 216 -1.54 -5.20 19.34
N ILE A 217 -0.81 -4.20 18.87
CA ILE A 217 0.60 -4.37 18.51
C ILE A 217 1.36 -4.94 19.72
N GLN A 218 1.95 -6.10 19.50
CA GLN A 218 2.86 -6.71 20.44
C GLN A 218 4.26 -6.67 19.83
N ASN A 219 5.10 -5.76 20.32
CA ASN A 219 6.54 -5.71 19.99
C ASN A 219 7.26 -6.98 20.48
N PHE A 220 6.76 -8.16 20.10
CA PHE A 220 7.37 -9.44 20.40
C PHE A 220 8.20 -9.89 19.21
N TYR A 221 9.41 -10.28 19.44
CA TYR A 221 10.47 -10.69 18.49
C TYR A 221 10.11 -11.76 17.44
N ILE A 222 8.85 -12.16 17.30
CA ILE A 222 8.48 -13.34 16.49
C ILE A 222 7.82 -12.98 15.16
N SER A 223 7.22 -11.81 15.03
CA SER A 223 6.62 -11.35 13.77
C SER A 223 6.67 -9.84 13.66
N HIS A 224 7.07 -9.34 12.50
CA HIS A 224 7.02 -7.92 12.18
C HIS A 224 5.58 -7.44 12.00
N GLU A 225 5.23 -6.33 12.61
CA GLU A 225 3.97 -5.62 12.45
C GLU A 225 4.27 -4.19 11.98
N GLY A 226 3.96 -3.86 10.74
CA GLY A 226 4.33 -2.58 10.14
C GLY A 226 4.38 -2.63 8.62
N PHE A 227 5.28 -1.89 8.06
CA PHE A 227 5.50 -1.85 6.62
C PHE A 227 6.48 -2.94 6.20
N ILE A 228 6.17 -3.62 5.11
CA ILE A 228 6.96 -4.73 4.62
C ILE A 228 7.00 -4.71 3.10
N GLY A 229 8.09 -5.16 2.52
CA GLY A 229 8.19 -5.30 1.07
C GLY A 229 9.46 -6.01 0.64
N VAL A 230 9.46 -6.48 -0.60
CA VAL A 230 10.66 -6.99 -1.26
C VAL A 230 11.00 -6.03 -2.39
N PHE A 231 12.25 -5.60 -2.43
CA PHE A 231 12.79 -4.67 -3.42
C PHE A 231 14.14 -5.21 -3.88
N ASP A 232 14.28 -5.51 -5.18
CA ASP A 232 15.51 -6.08 -5.75
C ASP A 232 15.98 -7.35 -5.01
N ASP A 233 15.03 -8.29 -4.76
CA ASP A 233 15.20 -9.53 -4.00
C ASP A 233 15.54 -9.38 -2.50
N GLU A 234 15.56 -8.15 -1.96
CA GLU A 234 15.78 -7.90 -0.53
C GLU A 234 14.47 -7.61 0.21
N LEU A 235 14.23 -8.35 1.31
CA LEU A 235 13.14 -8.05 2.25
C LEU A 235 13.51 -6.80 3.07
N LYS A 236 12.57 -5.86 3.14
CA LYS A 236 12.64 -4.65 3.96
C LYS A 236 11.45 -4.61 4.89
N GLU A 237 11.73 -4.33 6.15
CA GLU A 237 10.76 -4.19 7.23
C GLU A 237 10.98 -2.82 7.88
N ASP A 238 9.94 -2.03 8.02
CA ASP A 238 9.99 -0.69 8.61
C ASP A 238 8.83 -0.58 9.62
N ASP A 239 9.14 -0.15 10.85
CA ASP A 239 8.16 -0.01 11.91
C ASP A 239 7.26 1.23 11.71
N TYR A 240 6.11 1.28 12.40
CA TYR A 240 5.21 2.44 12.32
C TYR A 240 5.90 3.71 12.82
N ASP A 241 6.71 3.65 13.88
CA ASP A 241 7.43 4.78 14.45
C ASP A 241 8.44 5.36 13.45
N ASP A 242 9.15 4.50 12.70
CA ASP A 242 10.07 4.94 11.66
C ASP A 242 9.36 5.72 10.55
N ILE A 243 8.12 5.32 10.22
CA ILE A 243 7.33 5.95 9.17
C ILE A 243 6.63 7.24 9.65
N GLU A 244 6.32 7.35 10.94
CA GLU A 244 5.85 8.62 11.53
C GLU A 244 6.93 9.69 11.45
N ASP A 245 8.16 9.34 11.75
CA ASP A 245 9.29 10.25 11.77
C ASP A 245 9.85 10.55 10.38
N ASN A 246 9.80 9.56 9.47
CA ASN A 246 10.48 9.64 8.19
C ASN A 246 9.63 9.10 7.03
N LYS A 247 9.66 9.80 5.92
CA LYS A 247 9.19 9.27 4.64
C LYS A 247 10.27 8.37 4.03
N ILE A 248 9.93 7.11 3.76
CA ILE A 248 10.82 6.15 3.11
C ILE A 248 10.44 6.00 1.64
N VAL A 249 11.44 6.12 0.75
CA VAL A 249 11.27 6.00 -0.69
C VAL A 249 12.25 4.98 -1.23
N ARG A 250 11.76 4.05 -2.06
CA ARG A 250 12.57 3.03 -2.76
C ARG A 250 12.17 2.97 -4.22
N GLU A 251 13.12 2.77 -5.10
CA GLU A 251 12.91 2.55 -6.53
C GLU A 251 13.45 1.19 -6.92
N THR A 252 12.67 0.42 -7.67
CA THR A 252 13.01 -0.95 -8.09
C THR A 252 12.27 -1.29 -9.38
N ASN A 253 12.71 -2.34 -10.07
CA ASN A 253 12.03 -2.89 -11.24
C ASN A 253 11.26 -4.18 -10.93
N GLU A 254 11.43 -4.74 -9.73
CA GLU A 254 10.70 -5.93 -9.28
C GLU A 254 10.51 -5.93 -7.77
N GLY A 255 9.44 -6.59 -7.33
CA GLY A 255 9.10 -6.73 -5.93
C GLY A 255 7.65 -6.44 -5.63
N TRP A 256 7.38 -6.22 -4.37
CA TRP A 256 6.05 -5.93 -3.82
C TRP A 256 6.19 -5.14 -2.52
N LEU A 257 5.08 -4.52 -2.08
CA LEU A 257 5.05 -3.73 -0.85
C LEU A 257 3.70 -3.90 -0.16
N GLY A 258 3.67 -3.68 1.15
CA GLY A 258 2.45 -3.85 1.92
C GLY A 258 2.54 -3.36 3.36
N ILE A 259 1.48 -3.65 4.09
CA ILE A 259 1.37 -3.47 5.54
C ILE A 259 0.98 -4.82 6.14
N THR A 260 1.69 -5.24 7.17
CA THR A 260 1.46 -6.48 7.89
C THR A 260 1.04 -6.22 9.33
N ASP A 261 0.14 -7.05 9.80
CA ASP A 261 -0.24 -7.22 11.20
C ASP A 261 0.27 -8.59 11.66
N LYS A 262 0.08 -8.90 12.92
CA LYS A 262 0.52 -10.16 13.55
C LYS A 262 0.21 -11.44 12.76
N TYR A 263 -0.95 -11.50 12.10
CA TYR A 263 -1.43 -12.70 11.40
C TYR A 263 -1.81 -12.45 9.94
N TRP A 264 -1.88 -11.20 9.51
CA TRP A 264 -2.48 -10.79 8.25
C TRP A 264 -1.63 -9.73 7.57
N MET A 265 -1.62 -9.76 6.27
CA MET A 265 -0.94 -8.72 5.48
C MET A 265 -1.78 -8.31 4.27
N THR A 266 -1.75 -7.04 3.93
CA THR A 266 -2.23 -6.51 2.65
C THR A 266 -1.04 -6.11 1.80
N VAL A 267 -0.98 -6.62 0.58
CA VAL A 267 0.16 -6.43 -0.32
C VAL A 267 -0.29 -5.89 -1.67
N LEU A 268 0.53 -5.06 -2.26
CA LEU A 268 0.44 -4.60 -3.63
C LEU A 268 1.61 -5.16 -4.43
N VAL A 269 1.30 -5.79 -5.55
CA VAL A 269 2.30 -6.32 -6.48
C VAL A 269 2.14 -5.56 -7.80
N PRO A 270 3.06 -4.63 -8.14
CA PRO A 270 3.05 -3.93 -9.41
C PRO A 270 3.15 -4.87 -10.61
N GLU A 271 2.85 -4.37 -11.80
CA GLU A 271 3.05 -5.12 -13.04
C GLU A 271 4.52 -5.50 -13.20
N THR A 272 4.77 -6.79 -13.46
CA THR A 272 6.12 -7.35 -13.59
C THR A 272 6.92 -6.67 -14.72
N GLY A 273 8.18 -6.36 -14.46
CA GLY A 273 9.09 -5.74 -15.43
C GLY A 273 8.86 -4.24 -15.64
N LYS A 274 8.12 -3.59 -14.75
CA LYS A 274 7.94 -2.14 -14.74
C LYS A 274 8.69 -1.51 -13.57
N ASN A 275 9.51 -0.51 -13.87
CA ASN A 275 10.14 0.29 -12.82
C ASN A 275 9.08 1.07 -12.05
N PHE A 276 9.14 1.00 -10.74
CA PHE A 276 8.25 1.73 -9.87
C PHE A 276 8.98 2.38 -8.70
N LYS A 277 8.40 3.46 -8.22
CA LYS A 277 8.80 4.14 -6.99
C LYS A 277 7.80 3.81 -5.90
N SER A 278 8.25 3.15 -4.84
CA SER A 278 7.46 2.94 -3.64
C SER A 278 7.67 4.08 -2.65
N THR A 279 6.65 4.33 -1.84
CA THR A 279 6.71 5.32 -0.77
C THR A 279 5.96 4.80 0.44
N TYR A 280 6.61 4.81 1.60
CA TYR A 280 6.01 4.65 2.91
C TYR A 280 6.00 6.03 3.59
N GLN A 281 4.87 6.46 4.09
CA GLN A 281 4.74 7.76 4.73
C GLN A 281 3.55 7.82 5.68
N TYR A 282 3.67 8.68 6.68
CA TYR A 282 2.58 9.11 7.54
C TYR A 282 2.17 10.55 7.20
N ASN A 283 0.88 10.79 7.07
CA ASN A 283 0.28 12.11 6.97
C ASN A 283 -1.19 11.93 7.34
N ASP A 284 -1.54 12.14 8.60
CA ASP A 284 -2.83 11.82 9.23
C ASP A 284 -3.26 10.33 9.10
N SER A 285 -2.55 9.56 8.32
CA SER A 285 -2.71 8.12 8.14
C SER A 285 -1.44 7.51 7.56
N PHE A 286 -1.21 6.24 7.83
CA PHE A 286 -0.12 5.46 7.28
C PHE A 286 -0.43 5.03 5.84
N LYS A 287 0.53 5.18 4.95
CA LYS A 287 0.36 4.89 3.52
C LYS A 287 1.55 4.11 2.99
N ALA A 288 1.27 2.95 2.39
CA ALA A 288 2.19 2.23 1.54
C ALA A 288 1.70 2.36 0.10
N ASN A 289 2.44 3.03 -0.76
CA ASN A 289 2.03 3.22 -2.14
C ASN A 289 3.18 2.99 -3.12
N TYR A 290 2.82 2.75 -4.37
CA TYR A 290 3.74 2.83 -5.48
C TYR A 290 3.16 3.62 -6.65
N ILE A 291 4.03 4.14 -7.49
CA ILE A 291 3.71 4.70 -8.79
C ILE A 291 4.68 4.12 -9.83
N ILE A 292 4.15 3.71 -10.98
CA ILE A 292 4.98 3.26 -12.10
C ILE A 292 5.69 4.47 -12.69
N ASN A 293 7.01 4.36 -12.90
CA ASN A 293 7.84 5.49 -13.35
C ASN A 293 7.57 5.88 -14.83
N GLU A 294 7.09 4.92 -15.62
CA GLU A 294 6.77 5.14 -17.03
C GLU A 294 5.27 5.38 -17.22
N PRO A 295 4.87 6.44 -17.93
CA PRO A 295 3.45 6.65 -18.21
C PRO A 295 2.92 5.66 -19.22
N VAL A 296 1.64 5.33 -19.08
CA VAL A 296 0.86 4.72 -20.14
C VAL A 296 0.41 5.84 -21.08
N LYS A 297 0.95 5.83 -22.28
CA LYS A 297 0.57 6.79 -23.34
C LYS A 297 -0.53 6.19 -24.18
N VAL A 298 -1.66 6.90 -24.26
CA VAL A 298 -2.84 6.48 -25.02
C VAL A 298 -3.14 7.53 -26.08
N ASN A 299 -2.96 7.15 -27.34
CA ASN A 299 -3.24 8.06 -28.45
C ASN A 299 -4.73 8.38 -28.56
N ALA A 300 -5.05 9.43 -29.33
CA ALA A 300 -6.45 9.75 -29.66
C ALA A 300 -7.18 8.53 -30.25
N ASN A 301 -8.41 8.30 -29.82
CA ASN A 301 -9.28 7.20 -30.26
C ASN A 301 -8.66 5.79 -30.05
N SER A 302 -7.90 5.61 -28.97
CA SER A 302 -7.28 4.32 -28.61
C SER A 302 -7.44 3.99 -27.14
N SER A 303 -6.94 2.80 -26.73
CA SER A 303 -7.00 2.34 -25.35
C SER A 303 -5.60 1.93 -24.85
N GLY A 304 -5.39 2.05 -23.54
CA GLY A 304 -4.21 1.56 -22.82
C GLY A 304 -4.62 0.83 -21.55
N VAL A 305 -3.84 -0.16 -21.16
CA VAL A 305 -4.13 -1.02 -19.99
C VAL A 305 -2.91 -1.13 -19.09
N ASN A 306 -3.15 -1.17 -17.79
CA ASN A 306 -2.18 -1.55 -16.76
C ASN A 306 -2.83 -2.59 -15.84
N SER A 307 -2.04 -3.52 -15.31
CA SER A 307 -2.50 -4.56 -14.39
C SER A 307 -1.67 -4.57 -13.11
N LEU A 308 -2.32 -4.83 -11.99
CA LEU A 308 -1.70 -5.06 -10.70
C LEU A 308 -2.39 -6.18 -9.96
N ARG A 309 -1.72 -6.70 -8.94
CA ARG A 309 -2.31 -7.68 -8.02
C ARG A 309 -2.31 -7.09 -6.62
N SER A 310 -3.37 -7.31 -5.89
CA SER A 310 -3.45 -7.05 -4.46
C SER A 310 -3.83 -8.33 -3.74
N VAL A 311 -3.09 -8.65 -2.71
CA VAL A 311 -3.29 -9.88 -1.93
C VAL A 311 -3.61 -9.49 -0.51
N SER A 312 -4.67 -10.09 0.03
CA SER A 312 -4.99 -10.04 1.46
C SER A 312 -4.78 -11.44 2.00
N TYR A 313 -3.63 -11.72 2.61
CA TYR A 313 -3.20 -13.08 2.94
C TYR A 313 -2.95 -13.30 4.43
N THR A 314 -3.08 -14.58 4.86
CA THR A 314 -2.75 -15.03 6.21
C THR A 314 -1.25 -15.36 6.31
N HIS A 315 -0.64 -14.98 7.40
CA HIS A 315 0.81 -15.05 7.62
C HIS A 315 1.29 -16.43 8.09
N LEU A 316 1.12 -17.50 7.33
CA LEU A 316 1.64 -18.81 7.78
C LEU A 316 2.90 -19.29 7.07
N THR A 317 3.21 -18.80 5.91
CA THR A 317 4.51 -19.03 5.24
C THR A 317 4.68 -18.00 4.13
N LEU A 318 5.54 -17.02 4.31
CA LEU A 318 6.04 -16.24 3.17
C LEU A 318 6.85 -17.18 2.29
N PRO A 319 6.51 -17.36 1.03
CA PRO A 319 7.47 -17.91 0.09
C PRO A 319 8.59 -16.89 -0.05
N THR A 320 9.75 -17.20 0.49
CA THR A 320 10.99 -16.42 0.34
C THR A 320 11.49 -16.34 -1.12
N LYS A 321 10.72 -16.87 -2.07
CA LYS A 321 11.01 -16.79 -3.51
C LYS A 321 9.71 -16.62 -4.29
N ARG A 322 9.57 -15.44 -4.94
CA ARG A 322 8.66 -15.10 -6.03
C ARG A 322 7.18 -15.46 -5.82
N ILE A 323 6.37 -14.46 -5.49
CA ILE A 323 4.97 -14.45 -5.90
C ILE A 323 4.99 -14.19 -7.42
N VAL A 324 5.08 -15.24 -8.19
CA VAL A 324 5.05 -15.21 -9.66
C VAL A 324 3.60 -15.28 -10.12
#